data_595c16676811818c6f26c6f2c739860f
#
_entry.id   595c16676811818c6f26c6f2c739860f
#
_cell.length_a   1.000
_cell.length_b   1.000
_cell.length_c   1.000
_cell.angle_alpha   90.00
_cell.angle_beta   90.00
_cell.angle_gamma   90.00
#
_symmetry.space_group_name_H-M   'P 1'
#
loop_
_entity.id
_entity.type
_entity.pdbx_description
1 polymer ?
#
loop_
_entity_poly.entity_id
_entity_poly.type
_entity_poly.pdbx_seq_one_letter_code
_entity_poly.pdbx_strand_id
1 'polypeptide(L)'
;MFMTNPFDALSALISTDVMQMYIIVMAVLVAGGTILDMLHKKSAQYFFLDSAKNAKNAKRTVSTGEKAGLAVATIASEVITSSEFCSTKRRISHLFTMYGFILFVAASGLLIFGCDTFSTETLAQVWHTGATMLCIGGYWFWFFIRVDVNSEGVKWYQLRRADIFILSLLTTATFALIWSNLQSKGGVVGDMGSTTLFFGLFLIANTTLFSTVMWSKFAHMFFKPAAAFQKRVAHADGSNLNLPGDFDLSSPEVQARFPDIPEYMGKNPEDMGAGIRREAPNHY
;
A
#
# COMPACT_ATOMS: atom_id res chain seq x y z
N MET A 1 -14.32 15.30 19.11
CA MET A 1 -13.20 14.61 18.47
C MET A 1 -13.21 14.79 16.95
N PHE A 2 -14.15 14.25 16.19
CA PHE A 2 -14.08 14.23 14.71
C PHE A 2 -14.08 15.62 14.01
N MET A 3 -14.57 16.65 14.64
CA MET A 3 -14.60 18.03 14.11
C MET A 3 -13.50 18.95 14.65
N THR A 4 -12.64 18.43 15.50
CA THR A 4 -11.61 19.23 16.16
C THR A 4 -10.26 18.95 15.54
N ASN A 5 -9.56 19.99 15.09
CA ASN A 5 -8.19 19.84 14.59
C ASN A 5 -7.25 19.36 15.72
N PRO A 6 -6.66 18.18 15.61
CA PRO A 6 -5.81 17.64 16.67
C PRO A 6 -4.50 18.45 16.84
N PHE A 7 -4.10 19.23 15.84
CA PHE A 7 -2.86 20.02 15.86
C PHE A 7 -3.02 21.41 16.47
N ASP A 8 -4.26 21.94 16.59
CA ASP A 8 -4.47 23.30 17.13
C ASP A 8 -3.95 23.45 18.56
N ALA A 9 -4.29 22.50 19.43
CA ALA A 9 -3.82 22.53 20.82
C ALA A 9 -2.32 22.30 20.96
N LEU A 10 -1.67 21.69 19.96
CA LEU A 10 -0.21 21.53 19.94
C LEU A 10 0.52 22.85 19.68
N SER A 11 -0.10 23.79 18.96
CA SER A 11 0.52 25.07 18.60
C SER A 11 0.97 25.90 19.81
N ALA A 12 0.36 25.65 20.98
CA ALA A 12 0.77 26.27 22.24
C ALA A 12 2.12 25.73 22.78
N LEU A 13 2.49 24.49 22.40
CA LEU A 13 3.72 23.84 22.88
C LEU A 13 4.78 23.72 21.77
N ILE A 14 4.34 23.42 20.55
CA ILE A 14 5.19 23.18 19.38
C ILE A 14 4.79 24.19 18.31
N SER A 15 5.72 25.05 17.89
CA SER A 15 5.40 26.03 16.85
C SER A 15 5.00 25.35 15.54
N THR A 16 4.17 26.02 14.76
CA THR A 16 3.73 25.54 13.44
C THR A 16 4.91 25.25 12.51
N ASP A 17 5.97 26.09 12.57
CA ASP A 17 7.18 25.89 11.77
C ASP A 17 7.88 24.56 12.09
N VAL A 18 7.92 24.17 13.37
CA VAL A 18 8.50 22.88 13.80
C VAL A 18 7.64 21.71 13.29
N MET A 19 6.32 21.82 13.34
CA MET A 19 5.42 20.80 12.80
C MET A 19 5.57 20.68 11.27
N GLN A 20 5.68 21.79 10.56
CA GLN A 20 5.91 21.82 9.10
C GLN A 20 7.27 21.22 8.75
N MET A 21 8.32 21.60 9.49
CA MET A 21 9.65 21.03 9.30
C MET A 21 9.66 19.51 9.52
N TYR A 22 8.93 19.01 10.53
CA TYR A 22 8.80 17.58 10.77
C TYR A 22 8.20 16.86 9.56
N ILE A 23 7.11 17.39 8.96
CA ILE A 23 6.51 16.80 7.75
C ILE A 23 7.50 16.81 6.59
N ILE A 24 8.21 17.92 6.37
CA ILE A 24 9.21 18.03 5.30
C ILE A 24 10.31 16.97 5.49
N VAL A 25 10.82 16.83 6.72
CA VAL A 25 11.82 15.80 7.04
C VAL A 25 11.30 14.40 6.76
N MET A 26 10.05 14.09 7.14
CA MET A 26 9.44 12.78 6.83
C MET A 26 9.33 12.56 5.31
N ALA A 27 8.92 13.56 4.54
CA ALA A 27 8.86 13.48 3.08
C ALA A 27 10.25 13.24 2.46
N VAL A 28 11.28 13.94 2.95
CA VAL A 28 12.67 13.75 2.51
C VAL A 28 13.18 12.35 2.85
N LEU A 29 12.85 11.81 4.03
CA LEU A 29 13.21 10.44 4.40
C LEU A 29 12.54 9.40 3.50
N VAL A 30 11.27 9.60 3.13
CA VAL A 30 10.57 8.74 2.16
C VAL A 30 11.23 8.79 0.79
N ALA A 31 11.45 9.98 0.27
CA ALA A 31 12.09 10.16 -1.04
C ALA A 31 13.51 9.58 -1.06
N GLY A 32 14.34 9.95 -0.09
CA GLY A 32 15.70 9.44 0.06
C GLY A 32 15.74 7.93 0.29
N GLY A 33 14.90 7.42 1.19
CA GLY A 33 14.79 5.98 1.46
C GLY A 33 14.36 5.17 0.23
N THR A 34 13.43 5.71 -0.57
CA THR A 34 12.99 5.08 -1.82
C THR A 34 14.11 5.06 -2.87
N ILE A 35 14.83 6.17 -3.03
CA ILE A 35 15.99 6.25 -3.95
C ILE A 35 17.08 5.27 -3.51
N LEU A 36 17.42 5.24 -2.22
CA LEU A 36 18.42 4.32 -1.69
C LEU A 36 17.99 2.85 -1.85
N ASP A 37 16.71 2.53 -1.64
CA ASP A 37 16.16 1.20 -1.87
C ASP A 37 16.27 0.77 -3.34
N MET A 38 15.97 1.69 -4.26
CA MET A 38 16.13 1.48 -5.71
C MET A 38 17.58 1.19 -6.09
N LEU A 39 18.51 1.99 -5.58
CA LEU A 39 19.94 1.84 -5.88
C LEU A 39 20.50 0.56 -5.27
N HIS A 40 20.17 0.27 -4.03
CA HIS A 40 20.66 -0.92 -3.32
C HIS A 40 20.14 -2.22 -3.92
N LYS A 41 18.83 -2.31 -4.18
CA LYS A 41 18.20 -3.50 -4.79
C LYS A 41 18.38 -3.58 -6.28
N LYS A 42 18.93 -2.54 -6.91
CA LYS A 42 19.05 -2.42 -8.37
C LYS A 42 17.71 -2.55 -9.11
N SER A 43 16.60 -2.24 -8.42
CA SER A 43 15.24 -2.42 -8.96
C SER A 43 15.01 -1.64 -10.25
N ALA A 44 15.50 -0.40 -10.33
CA ALA A 44 15.43 0.40 -11.53
C ALA A 44 16.27 -0.22 -12.68
N GLN A 45 17.45 -0.76 -12.38
CA GLN A 45 18.29 -1.43 -13.36
C GLN A 45 17.57 -2.65 -13.95
N TYR A 46 16.97 -3.50 -13.13
CA TYR A 46 16.18 -4.64 -13.59
C TYR A 46 15.00 -4.21 -14.43
N PHE A 47 14.26 -3.19 -13.99
CA PHE A 47 13.12 -2.64 -14.72
C PHE A 47 13.53 -2.19 -16.15
N PHE A 48 14.61 -1.44 -16.28
CA PHE A 48 15.08 -0.97 -17.58
C PHE A 48 15.66 -2.09 -18.45
N LEU A 49 16.35 -3.07 -17.84
CA LEU A 49 16.85 -4.25 -18.57
C LEU A 49 15.70 -5.11 -19.10
N ASP A 50 14.66 -5.32 -18.32
CA ASP A 50 13.49 -6.07 -18.78
C ASP A 50 12.72 -5.31 -19.84
N SER A 51 12.60 -3.98 -19.72
CA SER A 51 12.01 -3.13 -20.74
C SER A 51 12.79 -3.22 -22.08
N ALA A 52 14.14 -3.23 -22.02
CA ALA A 52 14.98 -3.39 -23.19
C ALA A 52 14.87 -4.78 -23.82
N LYS A 53 14.74 -5.84 -23.00
CA LYS A 53 14.48 -7.22 -23.49
C LYS A 53 13.11 -7.33 -24.15
N ASN A 54 12.07 -6.73 -23.55
CA ASN A 54 10.74 -6.66 -24.15
C ASN A 54 10.79 -6.01 -25.53
N ALA A 55 11.47 -4.87 -25.64
CA ALA A 55 11.61 -4.17 -26.92
C ALA A 55 12.29 -5.02 -28.01
N LYS A 56 13.28 -5.86 -27.63
CA LYS A 56 13.95 -6.78 -28.57
C LYS A 56 13.08 -7.94 -29.01
N ASN A 57 12.19 -8.42 -28.15
CA ASN A 57 11.32 -9.56 -28.39
C ASN A 57 9.91 -9.15 -28.86
N ALA A 58 9.67 -7.86 -28.99
CA ALA A 58 8.38 -7.32 -29.38
C ALA A 58 8.01 -7.74 -30.82
N LYS A 59 6.78 -8.25 -30.95
CA LYS A 59 6.20 -8.63 -32.24
C LYS A 59 5.59 -7.44 -32.97
N ARG A 60 5.28 -6.37 -32.25
CA ARG A 60 4.79 -5.09 -32.77
C ARG A 60 5.26 -3.91 -31.94
N THR A 61 5.26 -2.74 -32.53
CA THR A 61 5.56 -1.49 -31.81
C THR A 61 4.29 -0.95 -31.17
N VAL A 62 4.32 -0.72 -29.85
CA VAL A 62 3.25 -0.04 -29.10
C VAL A 62 3.50 1.47 -29.20
N SER A 63 2.53 2.21 -29.73
CA SER A 63 2.63 3.65 -29.90
C SER A 63 2.64 4.39 -28.55
N THR A 64 3.13 5.64 -28.53
CA THR A 64 3.12 6.48 -27.33
C THR A 64 1.71 6.70 -26.79
N GLY A 65 0.73 6.91 -27.67
CA GLY A 65 -0.68 7.06 -27.27
C GLY A 65 -1.25 5.79 -26.65
N GLU A 66 -0.92 4.63 -27.22
CA GLU A 66 -1.31 3.33 -26.66
C GLU A 66 -0.66 3.09 -25.28
N LYS A 67 0.64 3.40 -25.12
CA LYS A 67 1.33 3.35 -23.83
C LYS A 67 0.68 4.26 -22.79
N ALA A 68 0.26 5.46 -23.17
CA ALA A 68 -0.46 6.37 -22.30
C ALA A 68 -1.81 5.77 -21.88
N GLY A 69 -2.56 5.17 -22.81
CA GLY A 69 -3.79 4.44 -22.50
C GLY A 69 -3.58 3.28 -21.54
N LEU A 70 -2.53 2.47 -21.76
CA LEU A 70 -2.14 1.38 -20.84
C LEU A 70 -1.76 1.90 -19.45
N ALA A 71 -1.06 3.04 -19.36
CA ALA A 71 -0.71 3.64 -18.08
C ALA A 71 -1.96 4.09 -17.31
N VAL A 72 -2.89 4.77 -17.98
CA VAL A 72 -4.18 5.17 -17.38
C VAL A 72 -4.97 3.94 -16.94
N ALA A 73 -5.07 2.91 -17.78
CA ALA A 73 -5.74 1.66 -17.43
C ALA A 73 -5.07 0.96 -16.23
N THR A 74 -3.73 1.00 -16.14
CA THR A 74 -2.99 0.43 -15.01
C THR A 74 -3.30 1.19 -13.72
N ILE A 75 -3.27 2.52 -13.75
CA ILE A 75 -3.60 3.34 -12.58
C ILE A 75 -5.04 3.06 -12.15
N ALA A 76 -5.99 3.05 -13.07
CA ALA A 76 -7.40 2.83 -12.77
C ALA A 76 -7.65 1.44 -12.15
N SER A 77 -7.09 0.39 -12.73
CA SER A 77 -7.33 -0.98 -12.27
C SER A 77 -6.45 -1.38 -11.08
N GLU A 78 -5.13 -1.20 -11.17
CA GLU A 78 -4.20 -1.73 -10.18
C GLU A 78 -4.05 -0.81 -8.95
N VAL A 79 -4.06 0.52 -9.17
CA VAL A 79 -3.90 1.47 -8.06
C VAL A 79 -5.26 1.81 -7.45
N ILE A 80 -6.18 2.41 -8.23
CA ILE A 80 -7.44 2.92 -7.68
C ILE A 80 -8.33 1.78 -7.18
N THR A 81 -8.49 0.70 -7.95
CA THR A 81 -9.39 -0.39 -7.57
C THR A 81 -8.71 -1.61 -6.99
N SER A 82 -7.36 -1.65 -6.97
CA SER A 82 -6.57 -2.78 -6.47
C SER A 82 -7.04 -4.12 -7.04
N SER A 83 -7.28 -4.17 -8.37
CA SER A 83 -7.83 -5.35 -9.05
C SER A 83 -6.84 -6.53 -9.08
N GLU A 84 -5.57 -6.29 -8.75
CA GLU A 84 -4.56 -7.32 -8.60
C GLU A 84 -4.92 -8.37 -7.51
N PHE A 85 -5.76 -7.99 -6.54
CA PHE A 85 -6.19 -8.91 -5.50
C PHE A 85 -7.41 -9.71 -5.94
N CYS A 86 -7.23 -10.99 -6.22
CA CYS A 86 -8.32 -11.92 -6.54
C CYS A 86 -9.28 -12.15 -5.36
N SER A 87 -8.75 -12.14 -4.13
CA SER A 87 -9.56 -12.26 -2.91
C SER A 87 -10.25 -10.94 -2.57
N THR A 88 -11.60 -10.93 -2.60
CA THR A 88 -12.41 -9.76 -2.23
C THR A 88 -12.10 -9.24 -0.82
N LYS A 89 -11.89 -10.15 0.14
CA LYS A 89 -11.55 -9.79 1.53
C LYS A 89 -10.22 -9.03 1.60
N ARG A 90 -9.20 -9.54 0.89
CA ARG A 90 -7.88 -8.92 0.82
C ARG A 90 -7.93 -7.57 0.11
N ARG A 91 -8.69 -7.50 -0.98
CA ARG A 91 -8.91 -6.27 -1.75
C ARG A 91 -9.56 -5.18 -0.91
N ILE A 92 -10.66 -5.49 -0.20
CA ILE A 92 -11.35 -4.52 0.65
C ILE A 92 -10.43 -4.03 1.77
N SER A 93 -9.75 -4.93 2.49
CA SER A 93 -8.80 -4.57 3.53
C SER A 93 -7.70 -3.64 2.99
N HIS A 94 -7.15 -3.94 1.81
CA HIS A 94 -6.14 -3.10 1.16
C HIS A 94 -6.67 -1.72 0.78
N LEU A 95 -7.88 -1.64 0.21
CA LEU A 95 -8.51 -0.36 -0.16
C LEU A 95 -8.75 0.53 1.07
N PHE A 96 -9.23 -0.04 2.17
CA PHE A 96 -9.38 0.69 3.42
C PHE A 96 -8.04 1.23 3.93
N THR A 97 -7.00 0.40 3.91
CA THR A 97 -5.66 0.82 4.35
C THR A 97 -5.08 1.89 3.42
N MET A 98 -5.17 1.71 2.12
CA MET A 98 -4.61 2.62 1.12
C MET A 98 -5.30 3.99 1.13
N TYR A 99 -6.63 4.00 1.01
CA TYR A 99 -7.37 5.26 1.03
C TYR A 99 -7.32 5.92 2.40
N GLY A 100 -7.38 5.13 3.48
CA GLY A 100 -7.17 5.64 4.82
C GLY A 100 -5.82 6.35 4.98
N PHE A 101 -4.74 5.76 4.45
CA PHE A 101 -3.41 6.37 4.46
C PHE A 101 -3.36 7.67 3.68
N ILE A 102 -3.90 7.69 2.45
CA ILE A 102 -3.92 8.89 1.61
C ILE A 102 -4.67 10.03 2.31
N LEU A 103 -5.87 9.75 2.83
CA LEU A 103 -6.69 10.74 3.52
C LEU A 103 -6.01 11.25 4.79
N PHE A 104 -5.44 10.36 5.60
CA PHE A 104 -4.76 10.70 6.84
C PHE A 104 -3.53 11.59 6.61
N VAL A 105 -2.66 11.22 5.66
CA VAL A 105 -1.44 11.97 5.35
C VAL A 105 -1.76 13.30 4.69
N ALA A 106 -2.66 13.32 3.70
CA ALA A 106 -3.06 14.55 3.02
C ALA A 106 -3.71 15.55 3.99
N ALA A 107 -4.64 15.09 4.83
CA ALA A 107 -5.27 15.95 5.82
C ALA A 107 -4.27 16.45 6.87
N SER A 108 -3.29 15.63 7.30
CA SER A 108 -2.22 16.07 8.19
C SER A 108 -1.43 17.24 7.58
N GLY A 109 -1.05 17.10 6.31
CA GLY A 109 -0.37 18.16 5.57
C GLY A 109 -1.20 19.44 5.50
N LEU A 110 -2.45 19.34 5.03
CA LEU A 110 -3.34 20.49 4.87
C LEU A 110 -3.68 21.19 6.21
N LEU A 111 -3.83 20.45 7.30
CA LEU A 111 -4.07 21.00 8.62
C LEU A 111 -2.86 21.76 9.19
N ILE A 112 -1.63 21.30 8.89
CA ILE A 112 -0.40 21.89 9.45
C ILE A 112 0.14 23.02 8.55
N PHE A 113 0.04 22.89 7.22
CA PHE A 113 0.49 23.95 6.30
C PHE A 113 -0.57 25.05 6.07
N GLY A 114 -1.81 24.77 6.44
CA GLY A 114 -2.95 25.62 6.15
C GLY A 114 -3.57 25.31 4.77
N CYS A 115 -4.86 25.49 4.67
CA CYS A 115 -5.61 25.31 3.43
C CYS A 115 -6.84 26.24 3.41
N ASP A 116 -6.88 27.14 2.45
CA ASP A 116 -8.00 28.09 2.31
C ASP A 116 -9.22 27.46 1.57
N THR A 117 -9.00 26.31 0.92
CA THR A 117 -10.05 25.66 0.09
C THR A 117 -11.05 24.86 0.92
N PHE A 118 -10.60 24.28 2.04
CA PHE A 118 -11.42 23.42 2.91
C PHE A 118 -11.45 23.97 4.32
N SER A 119 -12.61 23.86 4.99
CA SER A 119 -12.70 24.24 6.39
C SER A 119 -11.86 23.30 7.28
N THR A 120 -11.33 23.83 8.37
CA THR A 120 -10.55 23.08 9.35
C THR A 120 -11.34 21.89 9.91
N GLU A 121 -12.66 22.05 10.11
CA GLU A 121 -13.53 20.97 10.57
C GLU A 121 -13.63 19.85 9.54
N THR A 122 -13.77 20.18 8.25
CA THR A 122 -13.79 19.19 7.16
C THR A 122 -12.48 18.41 7.11
N LEU A 123 -11.35 19.13 7.19
CA LEU A 123 -10.04 18.48 7.19
C LEU A 123 -9.84 17.59 8.44
N ALA A 124 -10.33 18.02 9.61
CA ALA A 124 -10.30 17.21 10.81
C ALA A 124 -11.15 15.94 10.67
N GLN A 125 -12.33 16.03 10.06
CA GLN A 125 -13.16 14.85 9.74
C GLN A 125 -12.45 13.89 8.79
N VAL A 126 -11.82 14.41 7.73
CA VAL A 126 -11.05 13.60 6.77
C VAL A 126 -9.90 12.90 7.47
N TRP A 127 -9.17 13.60 8.35
CA TRP A 127 -8.05 13.05 9.12
C TRP A 127 -8.48 11.87 10.01
N HIS A 128 -9.53 12.06 10.81
CA HIS A 128 -10.06 11.01 11.69
C HIS A 128 -10.65 9.82 10.91
N THR A 129 -11.36 10.11 9.81
CA THR A 129 -11.88 9.08 8.91
C THR A 129 -10.74 8.26 8.30
N GLY A 130 -9.69 8.93 7.82
CA GLY A 130 -8.50 8.29 7.29
C GLY A 130 -7.82 7.37 8.32
N ALA A 131 -7.60 7.86 9.55
CA ALA A 131 -7.03 7.05 10.63
C ALA A 131 -7.92 5.86 11.00
N THR A 132 -9.24 6.05 11.03
CA THR A 132 -10.19 4.97 11.30
C THR A 132 -10.19 3.90 10.22
N MET A 133 -10.17 4.31 8.93
CA MET A 133 -10.06 3.40 7.80
C MET A 133 -8.75 2.59 7.85
N LEU A 134 -7.63 3.24 8.20
CA LEU A 134 -6.34 2.57 8.41
C LEU A 134 -6.44 1.49 9.48
N CYS A 135 -7.05 1.80 10.62
CA CYS A 135 -7.23 0.83 11.70
C CYS A 135 -8.12 -0.34 11.25
N ILE A 136 -9.26 -0.09 10.61
CA ILE A 136 -10.17 -1.14 10.15
C ILE A 136 -9.46 -2.05 9.13
N GLY A 137 -8.90 -1.49 8.07
CA GLY A 137 -8.25 -2.26 7.02
C GLY A 137 -7.01 -3.00 7.52
N GLY A 138 -6.16 -2.32 8.28
CA GLY A 138 -4.91 -2.87 8.75
C GLY A 138 -5.07 -3.94 9.84
N TYR A 139 -5.98 -3.76 10.80
CA TYR A 139 -6.27 -4.80 11.79
C TYR A 139 -6.98 -6.00 11.16
N TRP A 140 -7.86 -5.77 10.18
CA TRP A 140 -8.42 -6.86 9.40
C TRP A 140 -7.32 -7.66 8.68
N PHE A 141 -6.39 -6.98 8.01
CA PHE A 141 -5.23 -7.64 7.41
C PHE A 141 -4.45 -8.44 8.46
N TRP A 142 -4.09 -7.81 9.60
CA TRP A 142 -3.19 -8.40 10.59
C TRP A 142 -3.76 -9.66 11.25
N PHE A 143 -5.03 -9.62 11.67
CA PHE A 143 -5.64 -10.70 12.47
C PHE A 143 -6.37 -11.74 11.65
N PHE A 144 -6.79 -11.44 10.42
CA PHE A 144 -7.63 -12.34 9.64
C PHE A 144 -6.99 -12.77 8.31
N ILE A 145 -6.34 -11.86 7.58
CA ILE A 145 -5.78 -12.19 6.27
C ILE A 145 -4.37 -12.76 6.41
N ARG A 146 -3.53 -12.14 7.20
CA ARG A 146 -2.13 -12.56 7.41
C ARG A 146 -2.03 -13.94 8.05
N VAL A 147 -2.96 -14.31 8.92
CA VAL A 147 -2.99 -15.60 9.60
C VAL A 147 -3.59 -16.71 8.76
N ASP A 148 -4.35 -16.37 7.72
CA ASP A 148 -4.96 -17.33 6.81
C ASP A 148 -3.86 -18.07 6.02
N VAL A 149 -3.89 -19.42 6.12
CA VAL A 149 -2.92 -20.31 5.47
C VAL A 149 -2.94 -20.15 3.96
N ASN A 150 -4.12 -19.86 3.38
CA ASN A 150 -4.27 -19.62 1.94
C ASN A 150 -3.70 -18.27 1.49
N SER A 151 -3.44 -17.35 2.42
CA SER A 151 -2.86 -16.03 2.12
C SER A 151 -1.37 -15.98 2.46
N GLU A 152 -1.03 -15.81 3.74
CA GLU A 152 0.37 -15.69 4.19
C GLU A 152 0.76 -16.76 5.22
N GLY A 153 -0.20 -17.34 5.94
CA GLY A 153 0.02 -18.40 6.92
C GLY A 153 0.92 -17.99 8.11
N VAL A 154 1.01 -16.70 8.42
CA VAL A 154 1.90 -16.19 9.47
C VAL A 154 1.08 -15.89 10.72
N LYS A 155 1.44 -16.52 11.84
CA LYS A 155 0.74 -16.30 13.11
C LYS A 155 0.82 -14.83 13.52
N TRP A 156 -0.24 -14.29 14.12
CA TRP A 156 -0.34 -12.86 14.46
C TRP A 156 0.78 -12.36 15.40
N TYR A 157 1.36 -13.24 16.21
CA TYR A 157 2.47 -12.92 17.12
C TYR A 157 3.86 -13.13 16.52
N GLN A 158 3.98 -13.72 15.33
CA GLN A 158 5.26 -13.88 14.64
C GLN A 158 5.57 -12.59 13.87
N LEU A 159 6.55 -11.83 14.36
CA LEU A 159 6.98 -10.58 13.74
C LEU A 159 8.12 -10.87 12.77
N ARG A 160 8.01 -10.31 11.57
CA ARG A 160 9.04 -10.36 10.54
C ARG A 160 9.51 -8.93 10.24
N ARG A 161 10.73 -8.78 9.71
CA ARG A 161 11.25 -7.47 9.29
C ARG A 161 10.31 -6.75 8.32
N ALA A 162 9.67 -7.49 7.43
CA ALA A 162 8.68 -6.94 6.49
C ALA A 162 7.46 -6.32 7.18
N ASP A 163 7.15 -6.73 8.42
CA ASP A 163 5.99 -6.24 9.17
C ASP A 163 6.20 -4.85 9.78
N ILE A 164 7.43 -4.32 9.79
CA ILE A 164 7.73 -2.97 10.30
C ILE A 164 6.80 -1.94 9.66
N PHE A 165 6.54 -2.04 8.35
CA PHE A 165 5.64 -1.13 7.65
C PHE A 165 4.21 -1.16 8.22
N ILE A 166 3.59 -2.34 8.25
CA ILE A 166 2.19 -2.45 8.68
C ILE A 166 2.03 -2.17 10.18
N LEU A 167 3.00 -2.59 11.00
CA LEU A 167 2.96 -2.33 12.44
C LEU A 167 3.13 -0.84 12.76
N SER A 168 4.13 -0.18 12.15
CA SER A 168 4.31 1.26 12.34
C SER A 168 3.12 2.06 11.82
N LEU A 169 2.52 1.64 10.70
CA LEU A 169 1.31 2.26 10.16
C LEU A 169 0.11 2.12 11.11
N LEU A 170 -0.14 0.90 11.61
CA LEU A 170 -1.24 0.63 12.55
C LEU A 170 -1.06 1.36 13.87
N THR A 171 0.15 1.33 14.43
CA THR A 171 0.44 2.03 15.69
C THR A 171 0.34 3.54 15.52
N THR A 172 0.79 4.09 14.38
CA THR A 172 0.60 5.53 14.05
C THR A 172 -0.88 5.90 14.07
N ALA A 173 -1.73 5.19 13.32
CA ALA A 173 -3.16 5.50 13.26
C ALA A 173 -3.87 5.31 14.60
N THR A 174 -3.54 4.23 15.32
CA THR A 174 -4.14 3.93 16.63
C THR A 174 -3.77 4.99 17.67
N PHE A 175 -2.50 5.35 17.78
CA PHE A 175 -2.06 6.36 18.75
C PHE A 175 -2.53 7.76 18.36
N ALA A 176 -2.64 8.06 17.06
CA ALA A 176 -3.26 9.29 16.58
C ALA A 176 -4.70 9.44 17.07
N LEU A 177 -5.53 8.39 16.92
CA LEU A 177 -6.92 8.41 17.38
C LEU A 177 -7.04 8.48 18.91
N ILE A 178 -6.22 7.73 19.64
CA ILE A 178 -6.20 7.77 21.10
C ILE A 178 -5.80 9.15 21.61
N TRP A 179 -4.70 9.68 21.10
CA TRP A 179 -4.22 11.01 21.45
C TRP A 179 -5.27 12.09 21.18
N SER A 180 -5.83 12.13 19.96
CA SER A 180 -6.87 13.09 19.60
C SER A 180 -8.13 12.96 20.48
N ASN A 181 -8.54 11.73 20.82
CA ASN A 181 -9.68 11.53 21.74
C ASN A 181 -9.39 12.04 23.13
N LEU A 182 -8.21 11.78 23.69
CA LEU A 182 -7.81 12.28 25.02
C LEU A 182 -7.76 13.82 25.02
N GLN A 183 -7.20 14.42 23.98
CA GLN A 183 -7.13 15.87 23.82
C GLN A 183 -8.52 16.51 23.72
N SER A 184 -9.46 15.89 22.99
CA SER A 184 -10.84 16.37 22.88
C SER A 184 -11.62 16.31 24.22
N LYS A 185 -11.13 15.55 25.19
CA LYS A 185 -11.66 15.46 26.56
C LYS A 185 -10.94 16.36 27.55
N GLY A 186 -10.14 17.29 27.09
CA GLY A 186 -9.41 18.25 27.91
C GLY A 186 -7.99 17.82 28.31
N GLY A 187 -7.48 16.70 27.75
CA GLY A 187 -6.09 16.31 27.94
C GLY A 187 -5.14 17.28 27.23
N VAL A 188 -4.03 17.64 27.87
CA VAL A 188 -3.03 18.56 27.35
C VAL A 188 -1.74 17.80 27.05
N VAL A 189 -1.11 18.11 25.91
CA VAL A 189 0.24 17.64 25.61
C VAL A 189 1.23 18.56 26.33
N GLY A 190 2.24 17.96 26.96
CA GLY A 190 3.22 18.67 27.79
C GLY A 190 3.08 18.35 29.28
N ASP A 191 1.92 17.88 29.74
CA ASP A 191 1.73 17.35 31.09
C ASP A 191 2.26 15.91 31.18
N MET A 192 2.58 15.46 32.41
CA MET A 192 2.97 14.06 32.66
C MET A 192 1.75 13.11 32.64
N GLY A 193 0.91 13.22 31.60
CA GLY A 193 -0.33 12.50 31.46
C GLY A 193 -0.39 11.56 30.25
N SER A 194 -1.51 10.84 30.15
CA SER A 194 -1.74 9.91 29.05
C SER A 194 -1.76 10.59 27.67
N THR A 195 -2.21 11.84 27.58
CA THR A 195 -2.23 12.59 26.31
C THR A 195 -0.83 12.77 25.74
N THR A 196 0.14 13.18 26.57
CA THR A 196 1.55 13.32 26.20
C THR A 196 2.17 11.98 25.84
N LEU A 197 1.86 10.92 26.59
CA LEU A 197 2.35 9.58 26.31
C LEU A 197 1.91 9.11 24.90
N PHE A 198 0.61 9.18 24.61
CA PHE A 198 0.09 8.72 23.31
C PHE A 198 0.50 9.61 22.15
N PHE A 199 0.68 10.90 22.37
CA PHE A 199 1.29 11.79 21.37
C PHE A 199 2.76 11.40 21.09
N GLY A 200 3.55 11.13 22.12
CA GLY A 200 4.93 10.64 21.97
C GLY A 200 5.01 9.31 21.23
N LEU A 201 4.12 8.35 21.58
CA LEU A 201 4.02 7.06 20.88
C LEU A 201 3.60 7.24 19.41
N PHE A 202 2.69 8.17 19.12
CA PHE A 202 2.33 8.56 17.75
C PHE A 202 3.55 9.07 16.99
N LEU A 203 4.34 9.99 17.56
CA LEU A 203 5.54 10.51 16.91
C LEU A 203 6.58 9.41 16.66
N ILE A 204 6.82 8.52 17.63
CA ILE A 204 7.76 7.41 17.47
C ILE A 204 7.29 6.47 16.34
N ALA A 205 6.02 6.09 16.35
CA ALA A 205 5.47 5.20 15.33
C ALA A 205 5.52 5.84 13.93
N ASN A 206 5.13 7.11 13.83
CA ASN A 206 5.15 7.87 12.58
C ASN A 206 6.58 8.07 12.05
N THR A 207 7.53 8.40 12.92
CA THR A 207 8.95 8.50 12.54
C THR A 207 9.49 7.15 12.08
N THR A 208 9.14 6.06 12.77
CA THR A 208 9.52 4.70 12.36
C THR A 208 8.97 4.37 10.99
N LEU A 209 7.70 4.68 10.72
CA LEU A 209 7.04 4.44 9.44
C LEU A 209 7.80 5.09 8.29
N PHE A 210 8.12 6.36 8.40
CA PHE A 210 8.71 7.14 7.30
C PHE A 210 10.25 7.04 7.23
N SER A 211 10.93 6.69 8.31
CA SER A 211 12.41 6.52 8.31
C SER A 211 12.86 5.12 7.89
N THR A 212 11.99 4.10 7.96
CA THR A 212 12.36 2.70 7.67
C THR A 212 12.01 2.23 6.27
N VAL A 213 11.86 3.13 5.30
CA VAL A 213 11.47 2.81 3.92
C VAL A 213 12.37 1.75 3.30
N MET A 214 13.69 1.86 3.46
CA MET A 214 14.67 0.87 2.94
C MET A 214 14.51 -0.53 3.53
N TRP A 215 14.08 -0.62 4.79
CA TRP A 215 14.03 -1.87 5.54
C TRP A 215 12.64 -2.48 5.64
N SER A 216 11.64 -1.77 5.18
CA SER A 216 10.24 -2.17 5.22
C SER A 216 9.67 -2.41 3.82
N LYS A 217 8.39 -2.79 3.76
CA LYS A 217 7.67 -2.90 2.49
C LYS A 217 7.14 -1.54 1.97
N PHE A 218 7.53 -0.42 2.54
CA PHE A 218 6.98 0.90 2.16
C PHE A 218 7.19 1.19 0.66
N ALA A 219 8.41 0.96 0.16
CA ALA A 219 8.77 1.27 -1.23
C ALA A 219 7.94 0.50 -2.28
N HIS A 220 7.26 -0.59 -1.91
CA HIS A 220 6.47 -1.38 -2.85
C HIS A 220 5.34 -0.58 -3.52
N MET A 221 4.79 0.44 -2.84
CA MET A 221 3.73 1.28 -3.40
C MET A 221 4.17 2.06 -4.64
N PHE A 222 5.47 2.31 -4.79
CA PHE A 222 6.03 3.01 -5.95
C PHE A 222 6.40 2.05 -7.07
N PHE A 223 6.81 0.82 -6.76
CA PHE A 223 7.28 -0.14 -7.77
C PHE A 223 6.17 -0.98 -8.40
N LYS A 224 5.15 -1.34 -7.63
CA LYS A 224 4.05 -2.18 -8.14
C LYS A 224 3.34 -1.58 -9.36
N PRO A 225 2.93 -0.30 -9.37
CA PRO A 225 2.30 0.28 -10.56
C PRO A 225 3.20 0.26 -11.80
N ALA A 226 4.51 0.49 -11.63
CA ALA A 226 5.47 0.44 -12.73
C ALA A 226 5.61 -0.99 -13.30
N ALA A 227 5.70 -2.00 -12.43
CA ALA A 227 5.76 -3.41 -12.84
C ALA A 227 4.47 -3.85 -13.53
N ALA A 228 3.30 -3.45 -13.03
CA ALA A 228 2.01 -3.74 -13.65
C ALA A 228 1.88 -3.09 -15.03
N PHE A 229 2.33 -1.85 -15.18
CA PHE A 229 2.39 -1.17 -16.48
C PHE A 229 3.30 -1.91 -17.46
N GLN A 230 4.50 -2.32 -17.03
CA GLN A 230 5.43 -3.07 -17.88
C GLN A 230 4.83 -4.40 -18.36
N LYS A 231 4.13 -5.12 -17.50
CA LYS A 231 3.41 -6.35 -17.90
C LYS A 231 2.38 -6.09 -18.99
N ARG A 232 1.59 -5.01 -18.87
CA ARG A 232 0.59 -4.65 -19.88
C ARG A 232 1.24 -4.26 -21.21
N VAL A 233 2.38 -3.59 -21.16
CA VAL A 233 3.15 -3.28 -22.37
C VAL A 233 3.70 -4.55 -23.00
N ALA A 234 4.27 -5.49 -22.21
CA ALA A 234 4.78 -6.77 -22.69
C ALA A 234 3.68 -7.66 -23.30
N HIS A 235 2.46 -7.58 -22.79
CA HIS A 235 1.31 -8.25 -23.39
C HIS A 235 0.90 -7.56 -24.70
N ALA A 236 0.84 -6.25 -24.71
CA ALA A 236 0.41 -5.46 -25.87
C ALA A 236 1.38 -5.54 -27.05
N ASP A 237 2.71 -5.58 -26.80
CA ASP A 237 3.73 -5.69 -27.84
C ASP A 237 3.96 -7.14 -28.32
N GLY A 238 3.34 -8.11 -27.65
CA GLY A 238 3.40 -9.54 -27.96
C GLY A 238 4.74 -10.19 -27.60
N SER A 239 5.61 -9.53 -26.85
CA SER A 239 6.84 -10.13 -26.33
C SER A 239 6.53 -11.19 -25.28
N ASN A 240 5.50 -10.98 -24.48
CA ASN A 240 5.09 -11.81 -23.34
C ASN A 240 6.24 -12.16 -22.38
N LEU A 241 7.28 -11.33 -22.35
CA LEU A 241 8.44 -11.55 -21.53
C LEU A 241 8.06 -11.51 -20.04
N ASN A 242 8.48 -12.52 -19.28
CA ASN A 242 8.16 -12.69 -17.86
C ASN A 242 6.65 -12.84 -17.55
N LEU A 243 5.83 -13.11 -18.56
CA LEU A 243 4.43 -13.46 -18.36
C LEU A 243 4.24 -14.97 -18.40
N PRO A 244 3.34 -15.52 -17.59
CA PRO A 244 2.94 -16.92 -17.71
C PRO A 244 2.37 -17.16 -19.11
N GLY A 245 2.62 -18.36 -19.67
CA GLY A 245 2.00 -18.76 -20.92
C GLY A 245 0.48 -18.87 -20.76
N ASP A 246 -0.26 -18.32 -21.72
CA ASP A 246 -1.71 -18.51 -21.80
C ASP A 246 -1.98 -19.94 -22.33
N PHE A 247 -2.15 -20.88 -21.42
CA PHE A 247 -2.52 -22.23 -21.79
C PHE A 247 -4.04 -22.41 -21.64
N ASP A 248 -4.68 -22.89 -22.68
CA ASP A 248 -6.04 -23.37 -22.57
C ASP A 248 -6.03 -24.73 -21.85
N LEU A 249 -6.34 -24.72 -20.56
CA LEU A 249 -6.35 -25.91 -19.72
C LEU A 249 -7.45 -26.93 -20.11
N SER A 250 -8.40 -26.55 -20.96
CA SER A 250 -9.40 -27.45 -21.52
C SER A 250 -8.90 -28.24 -22.76
N SER A 251 -7.80 -27.76 -23.36
CA SER A 251 -7.20 -28.42 -24.53
C SER A 251 -6.58 -29.76 -24.16
N PRO A 252 -6.89 -30.86 -24.87
CA PRO A 252 -6.27 -32.16 -24.65
C PRO A 252 -4.74 -32.14 -24.82
N GLU A 253 -4.21 -31.30 -25.70
CA GLU A 253 -2.76 -31.13 -25.90
C GLU A 253 -2.08 -30.52 -24.67
N VAL A 254 -2.72 -29.53 -24.04
CA VAL A 254 -2.21 -28.90 -22.83
C VAL A 254 -2.31 -29.90 -21.66
N GLN A 255 -3.39 -30.65 -21.54
CA GLN A 255 -3.55 -31.68 -20.52
C GLN A 255 -2.52 -32.81 -20.67
N ALA A 256 -2.23 -33.22 -21.89
CA ALA A 256 -1.18 -34.21 -22.17
C ALA A 256 0.23 -33.68 -21.81
N ARG A 257 0.46 -32.38 -21.98
CA ARG A 257 1.72 -31.74 -21.62
C ARG A 257 1.90 -31.58 -20.12
N PHE A 258 0.80 -31.49 -19.38
CA PHE A 258 0.77 -31.36 -17.92
C PHE A 258 -0.09 -32.50 -17.33
N PRO A 259 0.41 -33.72 -17.29
CA PRO A 259 -0.37 -34.93 -16.93
C PRO A 259 -0.89 -34.91 -15.48
N ASP A 260 -0.28 -34.10 -14.62
CA ASP A 260 -0.69 -33.94 -13.21
C ASP A 260 -1.88 -32.97 -13.02
N ILE A 261 -2.34 -32.32 -14.10
CA ILE A 261 -3.53 -31.50 -14.05
C ILE A 261 -4.77 -32.36 -14.25
N PRO A 262 -5.65 -32.50 -13.23
CA PRO A 262 -6.89 -33.26 -13.40
C PRO A 262 -7.79 -32.65 -14.48
N GLU A 263 -8.53 -33.50 -15.20
CA GLU A 263 -9.40 -33.09 -16.30
C GLU A 263 -10.42 -32.00 -15.91
N TYR A 264 -10.96 -32.06 -14.70
CA TYR A 264 -11.89 -31.04 -14.22
C TYR A 264 -11.24 -29.65 -14.07
N MET A 265 -9.95 -29.57 -13.84
CA MET A 265 -9.19 -28.30 -13.79
C MET A 265 -9.09 -27.67 -15.18
N GLY A 266 -9.12 -28.45 -16.25
CA GLY A 266 -9.17 -27.97 -17.62
C GLY A 266 -10.42 -27.15 -17.93
N LYS A 267 -11.50 -27.30 -17.17
CA LYS A 267 -12.73 -26.50 -17.28
C LYS A 267 -12.64 -25.18 -16.51
N ASN A 268 -11.45 -24.81 -16.03
CA ASN A 268 -11.18 -23.58 -15.29
C ASN A 268 -12.07 -23.40 -14.04
N PRO A 269 -12.16 -24.39 -13.14
CA PRO A 269 -12.98 -24.30 -11.96
C PRO A 269 -12.49 -23.15 -11.07
N GLU A 270 -13.40 -22.55 -10.32
CA GLU A 270 -13.07 -21.46 -9.39
C GLU A 270 -12.15 -21.94 -8.25
N ASP A 271 -12.29 -23.22 -7.88
CA ASP A 271 -11.47 -23.88 -6.86
C ASP A 271 -10.64 -25.02 -7.47
N MET A 272 -9.42 -25.19 -7.01
CA MET A 272 -8.49 -26.25 -7.44
C MET A 272 -8.68 -27.53 -6.63
N GLY A 273 -9.88 -28.04 -6.43
CA GLY A 273 -10.08 -29.19 -5.55
C GLY A 273 -9.48 -28.93 -4.16
N ALA A 274 -9.69 -29.76 -3.18
CA ALA A 274 -9.15 -29.56 -1.82
C ALA A 274 -9.35 -28.14 -1.20
N GLY A 275 -10.27 -27.33 -1.74
CA GLY A 275 -10.58 -25.98 -1.24
C GLY A 275 -9.53 -24.90 -1.57
N ILE A 276 -8.56 -25.18 -2.41
CA ILE A 276 -7.58 -24.20 -2.85
C ILE A 276 -8.19 -23.41 -4.01
N ARG A 277 -8.49 -22.14 -3.76
CA ARG A 277 -8.96 -21.23 -4.80
C ARG A 277 -7.84 -20.98 -5.81
N ARG A 278 -8.17 -21.15 -7.09
CA ARG A 278 -7.24 -20.85 -8.18
C ARG A 278 -7.10 -19.34 -8.31
N GLU A 279 -6.13 -18.78 -7.62
CA GLU A 279 -5.72 -17.39 -7.85
C GLU A 279 -4.79 -17.38 -9.05
N ALA A 280 -4.99 -16.41 -9.96
CA ALA A 280 -3.97 -16.09 -10.94
C ALA A 280 -2.67 -15.82 -10.15
N PRO A 281 -1.51 -16.33 -10.61
CA PRO A 281 -0.28 -16.21 -9.84
C PRO A 281 -0.02 -14.73 -9.52
N ASN A 282 -0.22 -14.38 -8.25
CA ASN A 282 0.16 -13.11 -7.68
C ASN A 282 1.68 -13.13 -7.54
N HIS A 283 2.35 -12.94 -8.68
CA HIS A 283 3.76 -12.69 -8.66
C HIS A 283 3.94 -11.25 -8.20
N TYR A 284 4.23 -11.15 -6.95
CA TYR A 284 5.03 -10.08 -6.30
C TYR A 284 4.51 -9.70 -4.92
#